data_b4dc7a85fe4e7a8f0e993e7d748e2b9f
#
_entry.id   b4dc7a85fe4e7a8f0e993e7d748e2b9f
#
_cell.length_a   1.000
_cell.length_b   1.000
_cell.length_c   1.000
_cell.angle_alpha   90.00
_cell.angle_beta   90.00
_cell.angle_gamma   90.00
#
_symmetry.space_group_name_H-M   'P 1'
#
loop_
_entity.id
_entity.type
_entity.pdbx_description
1 polymer ?
#
loop_
_entity_poly.entity_id
_entity_poly.type
_entity_poly.pdbx_seq_one_letter_code
_entity_poly.pdbx_strand_id
1 'polypeptide(L)'
;MDLCLTLAEVSPRILEEKIARYVDQVPYIEVRLDYLEKPQIPALPGDCQTQFIGTCRPAREGGRFESGENARLKLLQDAAHSGFVWIDLEHDVCPTQDFPSTTRILRSFHCFDGFTDDLTSQFQNLQTGRGD
;
A
#
# COMPACT_ATOMS: atom_id res chain seq x y z
N MET A 1 12.66 -16.97 -4.45
CA MET A 1 11.58 -16.55 -3.51
C MET A 1 11.76 -15.07 -3.27
N ASP A 2 10.73 -14.30 -3.52
CA ASP A 2 10.76 -12.87 -3.28
C ASP A 2 10.26 -12.57 -1.86
N LEU A 3 11.00 -11.74 -1.13
CA LEU A 3 10.64 -11.29 0.21
C LEU A 3 10.11 -9.86 0.15
N CYS A 4 9.04 -9.60 0.90
CA CYS A 4 8.54 -8.27 1.14
C CYS A 4 8.65 -7.95 2.64
N LEU A 5 9.40 -6.89 2.97
CA LEU A 5 9.50 -6.39 4.33
C LEU A 5 8.40 -5.35 4.56
N THR A 6 7.53 -5.57 5.54
CA THR A 6 6.51 -4.58 5.93
C THR A 6 7.03 -3.67 7.04
N LEU A 7 6.97 -2.37 6.82
CA LEU A 7 7.28 -1.33 7.79
C LEU A 7 6.01 -0.61 8.23
N ALA A 8 5.67 -0.73 9.51
CA ALA A 8 4.46 -0.19 10.13
C ALA A 8 4.84 0.68 11.34
N GLU A 9 5.41 1.85 11.07
CA GLU A 9 5.97 2.75 12.07
C GLU A 9 5.05 3.93 12.34
N VAL A 10 4.97 4.35 13.60
CA VAL A 10 4.20 5.53 14.01
C VAL A 10 4.97 6.82 13.71
N SER A 11 6.29 6.79 13.92
CA SER A 11 7.19 7.93 13.70
C SER A 11 7.74 7.95 12.28
N PRO A 12 7.54 9.05 11.52
CA PRO A 12 8.13 9.21 10.19
C PRO A 12 9.66 9.07 10.19
N ARG A 13 10.32 9.61 11.20
CA ARG A 13 11.80 9.53 11.32
C ARG A 13 12.27 8.08 11.46
N ILE A 14 11.60 7.28 12.32
CA ILE A 14 11.95 5.86 12.49
C ILE A 14 11.69 5.09 11.21
N LEU A 15 10.59 5.41 10.50
CA LEU A 15 10.28 4.80 9.21
C LEU A 15 11.40 5.04 8.19
N GLU A 16 11.85 6.29 8.04
CA GLU A 16 12.93 6.66 7.11
C GLU A 16 14.27 6.01 7.49
N GLU A 17 14.61 5.94 8.78
CA GLU A 17 15.80 5.23 9.28
C GLU A 17 15.74 3.73 8.92
N LYS A 18 14.57 3.09 9.04
CA LYS A 18 14.39 1.69 8.66
C LYS A 18 14.42 1.48 7.14
N ILE A 19 13.80 2.37 6.35
CA ILE A 19 13.91 2.33 4.90
C ILE A 19 15.40 2.40 4.50
N ALA A 20 16.15 3.37 5.00
CA ALA A 20 17.58 3.52 4.70
C ALA A 20 18.41 2.30 5.12
N ARG A 21 18.02 1.63 6.22
CA ARG A 21 18.70 0.43 6.71
C ARG A 21 18.48 -0.79 5.84
N TYR A 22 17.24 -1.00 5.31
CA TYR A 22 16.86 -2.24 4.64
C TYR A 22 16.77 -2.14 3.13
N VAL A 23 16.87 -0.93 2.57
CA VAL A 23 16.95 -0.73 1.13
C VAL A 23 18.11 -1.56 0.54
N ASP A 24 17.89 -2.15 -0.63
CA ASP A 24 18.80 -3.06 -1.34
C ASP A 24 19.15 -4.39 -0.61
N GLN A 25 18.55 -4.64 0.56
CA GLN A 25 18.64 -5.94 1.24
C GLN A 25 17.46 -6.85 0.93
N VAL A 26 16.34 -6.28 0.49
CA VAL A 26 15.12 -7.01 0.08
C VAL A 26 14.58 -6.45 -1.22
N PRO A 27 13.94 -7.29 -2.08
CA PRO A 27 13.38 -6.81 -3.34
C PRO A 27 12.19 -5.87 -3.16
N TYR A 28 11.41 -6.04 -2.08
CA TYR A 28 10.22 -5.25 -1.82
C TYR A 28 10.18 -4.73 -0.38
N ILE A 29 9.78 -3.47 -0.22
CA ILE A 29 9.43 -2.87 1.07
C ILE A 29 8.00 -2.32 0.98
N GLU A 30 7.10 -2.88 1.79
CA GLU A 30 5.78 -2.32 2.00
C GLU A 30 5.83 -1.27 3.12
N VAL A 31 5.29 -0.09 2.86
CA VAL A 31 5.18 1.01 3.82
C VAL A 31 3.72 1.20 4.20
N ARG A 32 3.40 1.01 5.48
CA ARG A 32 2.08 1.20 6.07
C ARG A 32 1.87 2.66 6.44
N LEU A 33 1.38 3.46 5.50
CA LEU A 33 1.12 4.89 5.67
C LEU A 33 0.02 5.17 6.71
N ASP A 34 -0.90 4.23 6.90
CA ASP A 34 -1.98 4.32 7.90
C ASP A 34 -1.50 4.20 9.36
N TYR A 35 -0.26 3.76 9.59
CA TYR A 35 0.33 3.68 10.94
C TYR A 35 0.96 5.00 11.40
N LEU A 36 1.33 5.86 10.46
CA LEU A 36 1.96 7.16 10.80
C LEU A 36 1.01 8.04 11.60
N GLU A 37 1.49 8.64 12.68
CA GLU A 37 0.73 9.58 13.52
C GLU A 37 0.21 10.80 12.74
N LYS A 38 0.96 11.18 11.69
CA LYS A 38 0.55 12.17 10.68
C LYS A 38 0.77 11.56 9.32
N PRO A 39 -0.30 11.26 8.57
CA PRO A 39 -0.19 10.72 7.23
C PRO A 39 0.64 11.63 6.34
N GLN A 40 1.78 11.14 5.89
CA GLN A 40 2.70 11.84 4.98
C GLN A 40 3.49 10.82 4.18
N ILE A 41 4.02 11.26 3.04
CA ILE A 41 4.86 10.40 2.22
C ILE A 41 6.30 10.48 2.73
N PRO A 42 6.93 9.36 3.13
CA PRO A 42 8.33 9.36 3.53
C PRO A 42 9.23 9.61 2.32
N ALA A 43 10.42 10.16 2.57
CA ALA A 43 11.45 10.24 1.56
C ALA A 43 11.95 8.84 1.20
N LEU A 44 11.96 8.53 -0.09
CA LEU A 44 12.49 7.27 -0.61
C LEU A 44 13.87 7.49 -1.23
N PRO A 45 14.80 6.52 -1.14
CA PRO A 45 16.06 6.56 -1.86
C PRO A 45 15.82 6.60 -3.38
N GLY A 46 16.49 7.53 -4.07
CA GLY A 46 16.26 7.74 -5.50
C GLY A 46 16.91 6.69 -6.41
N ASP A 47 17.99 6.07 -5.97
CA ASP A 47 18.75 5.10 -6.75
C ASP A 47 18.94 3.81 -5.94
N CYS A 48 17.98 2.89 -6.07
CA CYS A 48 17.97 1.60 -5.36
C CYS A 48 17.30 0.52 -6.17
N GLN A 49 17.59 -0.75 -5.85
CA GLN A 49 16.98 -1.93 -6.47
C GLN A 49 15.64 -2.32 -5.79
N THR A 50 15.42 -1.90 -4.57
CA THR A 50 14.20 -2.19 -3.82
C THR A 50 13.00 -1.46 -4.42
N GLN A 51 11.91 -2.18 -4.65
CA GLN A 51 10.63 -1.61 -5.06
C GLN A 51 9.75 -1.34 -3.83
N PHE A 52 9.14 -0.16 -3.80
CA PHE A 52 8.29 0.26 -2.68
C PHE A 52 6.82 0.05 -2.99
N ILE A 53 6.10 -0.50 -2.00
CA ILE A 53 4.65 -0.69 -2.01
C ILE A 53 4.04 0.30 -1.02
N GLY A 54 3.17 1.18 -1.48
CA GLY A 54 2.43 2.11 -0.64
C GLY A 54 1.09 1.49 -0.23
N THR A 55 0.90 1.29 1.07
CA THR A 55 -0.32 0.75 1.66
C THR A 55 -0.89 1.75 2.66
N CYS A 56 -2.15 2.14 2.47
CA CYS A 56 -2.90 2.95 3.42
C CYS A 56 -4.22 2.25 3.73
N ARG A 57 -4.17 1.30 4.69
CA ARG A 57 -5.29 0.42 5.01
C ARG A 57 -6.38 1.14 5.78
N PRO A 58 -7.65 1.11 5.33
CA PRO A 58 -8.76 1.69 6.06
C PRO A 58 -9.14 0.83 7.28
N ALA A 59 -9.77 1.46 8.29
CA ALA A 59 -10.17 0.76 9.51
C ALA A 59 -11.10 -0.44 9.24
N ARG A 60 -11.98 -0.36 8.23
CA ARG A 60 -12.89 -1.46 7.85
C ARG A 60 -12.16 -2.74 7.41
N GLU A 61 -10.90 -2.62 6.99
CA GLU A 61 -10.03 -3.77 6.62
C GLU A 61 -8.84 -3.94 7.57
N GLY A 62 -9.03 -3.58 8.84
CA GLY A 62 -8.04 -3.79 9.90
C GLY A 62 -6.87 -2.80 9.90
N GLY A 63 -6.98 -1.70 9.15
CA GLY A 63 -6.01 -0.62 9.15
C GLY A 63 -6.27 0.43 10.22
N ARG A 64 -5.55 1.56 10.15
CA ARG A 64 -5.63 2.66 11.11
C ARG A 64 -6.03 4.00 10.48
N PHE A 65 -6.29 4.03 9.17
CA PHE A 65 -6.66 5.30 8.51
C PHE A 65 -8.13 5.63 8.70
N GLU A 66 -8.41 6.79 9.27
CA GLU A 66 -9.77 7.24 9.65
C GLU A 66 -10.21 8.55 8.96
N SER A 67 -9.33 9.23 8.22
CA SER A 67 -9.62 10.56 7.63
C SER A 67 -10.51 10.55 6.38
N GLY A 68 -11.15 9.43 6.08
CA GLY A 68 -12.07 9.28 4.95
C GLY A 68 -11.41 8.81 3.66
N GLU A 69 -12.22 8.24 2.77
CA GLU A 69 -11.75 7.54 1.57
C GLU A 69 -11.03 8.48 0.57
N ASN A 70 -11.57 9.67 0.35
CA ASN A 70 -10.95 10.62 -0.59
C ASN A 70 -9.54 11.05 -0.13
N ALA A 71 -9.37 11.30 1.18
CA ALA A 71 -8.06 11.65 1.74
C ALA A 71 -7.08 10.48 1.63
N ARG A 72 -7.57 9.25 1.83
CA ARG A 72 -6.79 8.02 1.70
C ARG A 72 -6.29 7.81 0.27
N LEU A 73 -7.20 7.90 -0.70
CA LEU A 73 -6.85 7.74 -2.12
C LEU A 73 -5.91 8.85 -2.61
N LYS A 74 -6.09 10.07 -2.13
CA LYS A 74 -5.17 11.18 -2.42
C LYS A 74 -3.77 10.89 -1.88
N LEU A 75 -3.65 10.38 -0.65
CA LEU A 75 -2.37 10.01 -0.06
C LEU A 75 -1.68 8.91 -0.88
N LEU A 76 -2.42 7.89 -1.33
CA LEU A 76 -1.89 6.82 -2.19
C LEU A 76 -1.46 7.35 -3.57
N GLN A 77 -2.21 8.30 -4.13
CA GLN A 77 -1.82 8.99 -5.36
C GLN A 77 -0.50 9.76 -5.18
N ASP A 78 -0.37 10.50 -4.08
CA ASP A 78 0.86 11.24 -3.75
C ASP A 78 2.04 10.29 -3.56
N ALA A 79 1.82 9.12 -2.93
CA ALA A 79 2.84 8.07 -2.82
C ALA A 79 3.31 7.58 -4.20
N ALA A 80 2.37 7.29 -5.12
CA ALA A 80 2.69 6.86 -6.48
C ALA A 80 3.55 7.89 -7.23
N HIS A 81 3.26 9.19 -7.07
CA HIS A 81 4.06 10.27 -7.66
C HIS A 81 5.42 10.48 -6.96
N SER A 82 5.59 9.91 -5.77
CA SER A 82 6.81 10.06 -4.96
C SER A 82 7.74 8.85 -5.01
N GLY A 83 7.54 7.93 -5.97
CA GLY A 83 8.44 6.80 -6.21
C GLY A 83 7.96 5.44 -5.70
N PHE A 84 6.74 5.35 -5.16
CA PHE A 84 6.12 4.05 -4.89
C PHE A 84 5.66 3.43 -6.20
N VAL A 85 6.31 2.34 -6.61
CA VAL A 85 5.99 1.63 -7.87
C VAL A 85 4.71 0.83 -7.74
N TRP A 86 4.41 0.36 -6.53
CA TRP A 86 3.21 -0.40 -6.21
C TRP A 86 2.31 0.36 -5.25
N ILE A 87 1.02 0.31 -5.50
CA ILE A 87 -0.01 0.84 -4.59
C ILE A 87 -0.99 -0.29 -4.26
N ASP A 88 -1.20 -0.53 -2.98
CA ASP A 88 -2.19 -1.48 -2.48
C ASP A 88 -3.58 -0.82 -2.43
N LEU A 89 -4.54 -1.42 -3.12
CA LEU A 89 -5.95 -1.03 -3.09
C LEU A 89 -6.82 -2.23 -2.75
N GLU A 90 -7.78 -2.04 -1.88
CA GLU A 90 -8.74 -3.07 -1.55
C GLU A 90 -9.58 -3.45 -2.77
N HIS A 91 -10.10 -4.68 -2.78
CA HIS A 91 -10.83 -5.27 -3.91
C HIS A 91 -12.06 -4.47 -4.35
N ASP A 92 -12.72 -3.78 -3.40
CA ASP A 92 -13.94 -3.00 -3.59
C ASP A 92 -13.70 -1.52 -3.96
N VAL A 93 -12.43 -1.10 -4.05
CA VAL A 93 -12.08 0.28 -4.36
C VAL A 93 -11.91 0.48 -5.85
N CYS A 94 -12.71 1.38 -6.43
CA CYS A 94 -12.49 1.93 -7.76
C CYS A 94 -11.88 3.32 -7.62
N PRO A 95 -10.58 3.50 -7.84
CA PRO A 95 -9.96 4.79 -7.64
C PRO A 95 -10.45 5.79 -8.70
N THR A 96 -10.83 6.98 -8.23
CA THR A 96 -11.19 8.11 -9.11
C THR A 96 -9.97 8.99 -9.42
N GLN A 97 -8.84 8.75 -8.73
CA GLN A 97 -7.59 9.45 -8.92
C GLN A 97 -6.77 8.82 -10.04
N ASP A 98 -6.12 9.66 -10.82
CA ASP A 98 -5.18 9.21 -11.83
C ASP A 98 -3.85 8.84 -11.19
N PHE A 99 -3.44 7.59 -11.37
CA PHE A 99 -2.11 7.12 -11.00
C PHE A 99 -1.16 7.25 -12.20
N PRO A 100 0.15 7.46 -11.96
CA PRO A 100 1.14 7.39 -13.04
C PRO A 100 1.04 6.08 -13.83
N SER A 101 1.25 6.11 -15.13
CA SER A 101 1.20 4.92 -16.00
C SER A 101 2.22 3.83 -15.60
N THR A 102 3.25 4.20 -14.85
CA THR A 102 4.25 3.28 -14.30
C THR A 102 3.82 2.61 -13.00
N THR A 103 2.73 3.08 -12.37
CA THR A 103 2.22 2.54 -11.12
C THR A 103 1.55 1.19 -11.35
N ARG A 104 1.88 0.23 -10.51
CA ARG A 104 1.27 -1.10 -10.47
C ARG A 104 0.29 -1.17 -9.30
N ILE A 105 -0.87 -1.74 -9.52
CA ILE A 105 -1.89 -1.89 -8.48
C ILE A 105 -1.85 -3.32 -7.94
N LEU A 106 -1.63 -3.42 -6.63
CA LEU A 106 -1.81 -4.64 -5.86
C LEU A 106 -3.24 -4.65 -5.31
N ARG A 107 -4.03 -5.66 -5.67
CA ARG A 107 -5.39 -5.83 -5.12
C ARG A 107 -5.34 -6.72 -3.90
N SER A 108 -5.96 -6.26 -2.82
CA SER A 108 -6.00 -6.96 -1.54
C SER A 108 -7.42 -7.16 -1.03
N PHE A 109 -7.59 -8.21 -0.25
CA PHE A 109 -8.81 -8.54 0.47
C PHE A 109 -8.45 -9.11 1.83
N HIS A 110 -9.09 -8.61 2.89
CA HIS A 110 -8.85 -9.05 4.26
C HIS A 110 -10.18 -9.46 4.89
N CYS A 111 -10.22 -10.66 5.44
CA CYS A 111 -11.34 -11.19 6.18
C CYS A 111 -10.89 -11.55 7.59
N PHE A 112 -11.44 -10.88 8.59
CA PHE A 112 -11.10 -11.07 9.99
C PHE A 112 -12.14 -11.92 10.75
N ASP A 113 -13.31 -12.12 10.18
CA ASP A 113 -14.44 -12.85 10.80
C ASP A 113 -14.43 -14.35 10.48
N GLY A 114 -13.32 -14.87 9.99
CA GLY A 114 -13.15 -16.27 9.59
C GLY A 114 -12.89 -16.43 8.10
N PHE A 115 -12.94 -17.67 7.62
CA PHE A 115 -12.82 -17.93 6.19
C PHE A 115 -14.12 -17.62 5.47
N THR A 116 -14.04 -16.96 4.33
CA THR A 116 -15.19 -16.86 3.43
C THR A 116 -15.47 -18.24 2.81
N ASP A 117 -16.74 -18.62 2.74
CA ASP A 117 -17.16 -19.89 2.14
C ASP A 117 -16.91 -19.95 0.62
N ASP A 118 -16.63 -18.80 0.00
CA ASP A 118 -16.43 -18.67 -1.44
C ASP A 118 -15.15 -17.91 -1.79
N LEU A 119 -14.00 -18.52 -1.49
CA LEU A 119 -12.68 -17.99 -1.86
C LEU A 119 -12.51 -17.85 -3.39
N THR A 120 -13.16 -18.72 -4.16
CA THR A 120 -13.07 -18.69 -5.63
C THR A 120 -13.70 -17.42 -6.19
N SER A 121 -14.92 -17.09 -5.76
CA SER A 121 -15.58 -15.83 -6.17
C SER A 121 -14.83 -14.61 -5.71
N GLN A 122 -14.28 -14.62 -4.48
CA GLN A 122 -13.46 -13.51 -4.00
C GLN A 122 -12.20 -13.33 -4.85
N PHE A 123 -11.54 -14.41 -5.21
CA PHE A 123 -10.37 -14.35 -6.10
C PHE A 123 -10.74 -13.85 -7.51
N GLN A 124 -11.87 -14.28 -8.06
CA GLN A 124 -12.37 -13.79 -9.34
C GLN A 124 -12.68 -12.29 -9.29
N ASN A 125 -13.28 -11.81 -8.20
CA ASN A 125 -13.55 -10.39 -8.00
C ASN A 125 -12.25 -9.56 -7.93
N LEU A 126 -11.20 -10.10 -7.29
CA LEU A 126 -9.88 -9.46 -7.30
C LEU A 126 -9.29 -9.34 -8.71
N GLN A 127 -9.52 -10.34 -9.57
CA GLN A 127 -9.03 -10.34 -10.95
C GLN A 127 -9.83 -9.39 -11.86
N THR A 128 -11.15 -9.32 -11.68
CA THR A 128 -12.05 -8.47 -12.49
C THR A 128 -12.05 -7.01 -12.03
N GLY A 129 -11.60 -6.72 -10.83
CA GLY A 129 -11.34 -5.36 -10.33
C GLY A 129 -10.19 -4.62 -11.03
N ARG A 130 -9.66 -5.15 -12.12
CA ARG A 130 -8.93 -4.39 -13.11
C ARG A 130 -9.95 -3.49 -13.81
N GLY A 131 -10.08 -2.26 -13.31
CA GLY A 131 -10.77 -1.25 -14.07
C GLY A 131 -10.15 -1.20 -15.47
N ASP A 132 -10.99 -1.44 -16.44
CA ASP A 132 -10.70 -1.14 -17.84
C ASP A 132 -10.41 0.35 -18.00
#